data_2ffb5be1ca77f4480fd7444ea4ebe519
#
_entry.id   2ffb5be1ca77f4480fd7444ea4ebe519
#
_cell.length_a   1.000
_cell.length_b   1.000
_cell.length_c   1.000
_cell.angle_alpha   90.00
_cell.angle_beta   90.00
_cell.angle_gamma   90.00
#
_symmetry.space_group_name_H-M   'P 1'
#
loop_
_entity.id
_entity.type
_entity.pdbx_description
1 polymer ?
#
loop_
_entity_poly.entity_id
_entity_poly.type
_entity_poly.pdbx_seq_one_letter_code
_entity_poly.pdbx_strand_id
1 'polypeptide(L)'
;MRTSFRPILFAAILFAALFVLPSNIKAQPPQEVMNAAETKLALKKLNILGSALYVAAHPDDENTSLLAYLSGERKVCAAYLSVTRGDGGQNLIGTEQGALLGLVRTQELLAARRIDGAQQFFTRAIDFGYSKSPEETFAVWGREAVLSDVVWVIRRFRPDVIITRFPTTGEGGHGQHTASAILAVEAFEAAGDPARFPEQLKYVETWKPKRLMWNGFSRGGGGAQANRSGLISVDVGAYNSLLGKSYTEIAANSRSMHKSQGFGSAERRGSALNTLQTIAGDAPGADLFDGVDLSWRRVPGGEAVGKILEEAERTYEPENPQASLPLLIRAHREMSKLPADNSWVE
;
A
#
# COMPACT_ATOMS: atom_id res chain seq x y z
N MET A 1 38.33 37.14 60.32
CA MET A 1 38.21 36.78 58.86
C MET A 1 37.49 35.47 58.75
N ARG A 2 36.20 35.50 58.40
CA ARG A 2 35.37 34.31 58.07
C ARG A 2 34.91 34.49 56.63
N THR A 3 35.54 33.79 55.70
CA THR A 3 35.18 33.77 54.30
C THR A 3 34.13 32.74 54.02
N SER A 4 32.98 33.18 53.54
CA SER A 4 31.83 32.38 53.17
C SER A 4 32.07 31.64 51.81
N PHE A 5 32.19 30.31 51.84
CA PHE A 5 32.37 29.46 50.68
C PHE A 5 31.11 28.63 50.38
N ARG A 6 29.91 29.14 50.68
CA ARG A 6 28.66 28.34 50.54
C ARG A 6 27.73 28.60 49.33
N PRO A 7 27.81 29.70 48.57
CA PRO A 7 26.86 29.86 47.43
C PRO A 7 27.32 29.21 46.13
N ILE A 8 28.60 28.94 45.90
CA ILE A 8 29.09 28.37 44.62
C ILE A 8 28.80 26.88 44.49
N LEU A 9 28.81 26.15 45.62
CA LEU A 9 28.53 24.70 45.60
C LEU A 9 27.05 24.41 45.30
N PHE A 10 26.11 25.27 45.72
CA PHE A 10 24.68 25.12 45.45
C PHE A 10 24.32 25.45 43.99
N ALA A 11 25.00 26.42 43.39
CA ALA A 11 24.78 26.73 41.97
C ALA A 11 25.33 25.64 41.03
N ALA A 12 26.45 24.99 41.41
CA ALA A 12 27.03 23.90 40.64
C ALA A 12 26.15 22.62 40.68
N ILE A 13 25.51 22.32 41.84
CA ILE A 13 24.61 21.21 42.00
C ILE A 13 23.28 21.43 41.24
N LEU A 14 22.78 22.68 41.19
CA LEU A 14 21.57 23.01 40.43
C LEU A 14 21.83 22.97 38.91
N PHE A 15 23.04 23.31 38.45
CA PHE A 15 23.41 23.22 37.04
C PHE A 15 23.67 21.78 36.60
N ALA A 16 24.19 20.90 37.47
CA ALA A 16 24.36 19.48 37.18
C ALA A 16 23.04 18.71 37.17
N ALA A 17 22.04 19.14 37.96
CA ALA A 17 20.71 18.54 37.96
C ALA A 17 19.87 18.85 36.71
N LEU A 18 20.19 19.95 36.00
CA LEU A 18 19.53 20.29 34.73
C LEU A 18 20.03 19.47 33.52
N PHE A 19 21.18 18.75 33.67
CA PHE A 19 21.73 17.90 32.59
C PHE A 19 21.40 16.42 32.70
N VAL A 20 20.67 16.00 33.74
CA VAL A 20 20.21 14.63 33.93
C VAL A 20 18.70 14.53 33.72
N LEU A 21 18.19 15.20 32.69
CA LEU A 21 16.89 14.81 32.13
C LEU A 21 17.15 13.61 31.20
N PRO A 22 16.45 12.48 31.42
CA PRO A 22 16.61 11.34 30.54
C PRO A 22 16.24 11.77 29.11
N SER A 23 17.20 11.69 28.20
CA SER A 23 17.09 11.99 26.77
C SER A 23 16.21 10.97 26.02
N ASN A 24 15.15 10.47 26.66
CA ASN A 24 14.19 9.52 26.10
C ASN A 24 12.77 10.08 26.00
N ILE A 25 12.64 11.40 25.76
CA ILE A 25 11.38 11.88 25.20
C ILE A 25 11.43 11.47 23.72
N LYS A 26 11.03 10.23 23.43
CA LYS A 26 10.63 9.86 22.08
C LYS A 26 9.45 10.78 21.77
N ALA A 27 9.66 11.75 20.88
CA ALA A 27 8.56 12.48 20.30
C ALA A 27 7.61 11.42 19.73
N GLN A 28 6.44 11.26 20.34
CA GLN A 28 5.42 10.44 19.74
C GLN A 28 5.10 11.06 18.37
N PRO A 29 5.09 10.26 17.30
CA PRO A 29 4.61 10.77 16.03
C PRO A 29 3.22 11.38 16.27
N PRO A 30 2.85 12.46 15.55
CA PRO A 30 1.53 13.05 15.69
C PRO A 30 0.50 11.93 15.58
N GLN A 31 -0.30 11.73 16.61
CA GLN A 31 -1.38 10.75 16.58
C GLN A 31 -2.36 11.26 15.53
N GLU A 32 -2.53 10.50 14.47
CA GLU A 32 -3.52 10.78 13.43
C GLU A 32 -4.91 10.64 14.09
N VAL A 33 -5.55 11.77 14.37
CA VAL A 33 -6.86 11.80 14.99
C VAL A 33 -7.90 11.59 13.90
N MET A 34 -8.49 10.41 13.84
CA MET A 34 -9.58 10.09 12.93
C MET A 34 -10.84 10.86 13.32
N ASN A 35 -11.49 11.51 12.35
CA ASN A 35 -12.83 12.05 12.54
C ASN A 35 -13.88 10.92 12.59
N ALA A 36 -15.14 11.27 12.85
CA ALA A 36 -16.23 10.30 13.03
C ALA A 36 -16.47 9.43 11.77
N ALA A 37 -16.33 10.00 10.57
CA ALA A 37 -16.48 9.28 9.31
C ALA A 37 -15.32 8.31 9.07
N GLU A 38 -14.10 8.77 9.32
CA GLU A 38 -12.89 7.94 9.23
C GLU A 38 -12.91 6.79 10.25
N THR A 39 -13.36 7.05 11.48
CA THR A 39 -13.55 6.02 12.52
C THR A 39 -14.58 4.97 12.06
N LYS A 40 -15.72 5.39 11.51
CA LYS A 40 -16.72 4.47 10.96
C LYS A 40 -16.15 3.62 9.82
N LEU A 41 -15.35 4.21 8.94
CA LEU A 41 -14.70 3.49 7.85
C LEU A 41 -13.63 2.52 8.36
N ALA A 42 -12.89 2.90 9.39
CA ALA A 42 -11.92 2.02 10.04
C ALA A 42 -12.60 0.79 10.66
N LEU A 43 -13.73 0.97 11.37
CA LEU A 43 -14.54 -0.13 11.90
C LEU A 43 -15.02 -1.07 10.78
N LYS A 44 -15.48 -0.51 9.65
CA LYS A 44 -15.87 -1.32 8.47
C LYS A 44 -14.70 -2.10 7.90
N LYS A 45 -13.50 -1.52 7.85
CA LYS A 45 -12.28 -2.20 7.35
C LYS A 45 -11.89 -3.40 8.20
N LEU A 46 -12.10 -3.34 9.52
CA LEU A 46 -11.79 -4.46 10.41
C LEU A 46 -12.57 -5.75 10.10
N ASN A 47 -13.67 -5.67 9.36
CA ASN A 47 -14.48 -6.82 8.95
C ASN A 47 -14.07 -7.40 7.60
N ILE A 48 -13.13 -6.79 6.89
CA ILE A 48 -12.74 -7.19 5.52
C ILE A 48 -11.28 -7.65 5.52
N LEU A 49 -11.08 -8.95 5.38
CA LEU A 49 -9.78 -9.60 5.39
C LEU A 49 -9.33 -9.94 3.96
N GLY A 50 -9.24 -8.94 3.11
CA GLY A 50 -8.75 -9.08 1.73
C GLY A 50 -7.54 -8.20 1.48
N SER A 51 -6.69 -8.58 0.52
CA SER A 51 -5.47 -7.85 0.20
C SER A 51 -5.20 -7.77 -1.31
N ALA A 52 -4.71 -6.62 -1.77
CA ALA A 52 -4.34 -6.41 -3.16
C ALA A 52 -3.01 -5.65 -3.26
N LEU A 53 -2.08 -6.14 -4.08
CA LEU A 53 -0.79 -5.52 -4.35
C LEU A 53 -0.77 -4.99 -5.78
N TYR A 54 -0.61 -3.68 -5.93
CA TYR A 54 -0.40 -3.03 -7.22
C TYR A 54 1.10 -2.90 -7.48
N VAL A 55 1.57 -3.27 -8.68
CA VAL A 55 3.00 -3.28 -9.04
C VAL A 55 3.24 -2.42 -10.28
N ALA A 56 4.20 -1.50 -10.18
CA ALA A 56 4.70 -0.74 -11.32
C ALA A 56 6.14 -0.27 -11.10
N ALA A 57 6.73 0.40 -12.09
CA ALA A 57 8.16 0.71 -12.11
C ALA A 57 8.55 1.90 -11.24
N HIS A 58 7.76 3.01 -11.26
CA HIS A 58 8.15 4.28 -10.66
C HIS A 58 7.06 4.84 -9.73
N PRO A 59 7.42 5.76 -8.81
CA PRO A 59 6.44 6.65 -8.19
C PRO A 59 5.69 7.43 -9.28
N ASP A 60 4.35 7.43 -9.24
CA ASP A 60 3.42 8.02 -10.22
C ASP A 60 2.86 7.08 -11.32
N ASP A 61 3.38 5.87 -11.46
CA ASP A 61 2.82 4.87 -12.37
C ASP A 61 1.51 4.25 -11.85
N GLU A 62 1.28 4.33 -10.55
CA GLU A 62 0.11 3.71 -9.94
C GLU A 62 -1.21 4.30 -10.44
N ASN A 63 -2.22 3.46 -10.53
CA ASN A 63 -3.59 3.89 -10.74
C ASN A 63 -4.20 4.31 -9.40
N THR A 64 -4.07 5.60 -9.07
CA THR A 64 -4.56 6.15 -7.80
C THR A 64 -6.06 5.96 -7.61
N SER A 65 -6.86 5.93 -8.71
CA SER A 65 -8.31 5.68 -8.61
C SER A 65 -8.61 4.25 -8.20
N LEU A 66 -7.88 3.28 -8.73
CA LEU A 66 -8.05 1.89 -8.34
C LEU A 66 -7.57 1.66 -6.90
N LEU A 67 -6.45 2.26 -6.49
CA LEU A 67 -5.95 2.15 -5.10
C LEU A 67 -6.94 2.77 -4.10
N ALA A 68 -7.46 3.97 -4.37
CA ALA A 68 -8.46 4.62 -3.53
C ALA A 68 -9.75 3.78 -3.43
N TYR A 69 -10.20 3.19 -4.55
CA TYR A 69 -11.34 2.30 -4.59
C TYR A 69 -11.10 1.01 -3.77
N LEU A 70 -9.96 0.36 -3.97
CA LEU A 70 -9.62 -0.86 -3.23
C LEU A 70 -9.56 -0.62 -1.72
N SER A 71 -8.85 0.42 -1.31
CA SER A 71 -8.68 0.78 0.09
C SER A 71 -9.96 1.32 0.74
N GLY A 72 -10.74 2.15 0.02
CA GLY A 72 -11.87 2.87 0.56
C GLY A 72 -13.22 2.18 0.35
N GLU A 73 -13.56 1.79 -0.91
CA GLU A 73 -14.83 1.11 -1.22
C GLU A 73 -14.79 -0.36 -0.87
N ARG A 74 -13.77 -1.07 -1.37
CA ARG A 74 -13.63 -2.50 -1.10
C ARG A 74 -13.12 -2.78 0.30
N LYS A 75 -12.49 -1.79 0.94
CA LYS A 75 -11.97 -1.84 2.32
C LYS A 75 -10.90 -2.91 2.53
N VAL A 76 -10.30 -3.39 1.43
CA VAL A 76 -9.21 -4.37 1.50
C VAL A 76 -7.89 -3.68 1.84
N CYS A 77 -6.94 -4.43 2.38
CA CYS A 77 -5.56 -3.99 2.52
C CYS A 77 -4.97 -3.80 1.12
N ALA A 78 -4.91 -2.57 0.64
CA ALA A 78 -4.28 -2.23 -0.63
C ALA A 78 -2.84 -1.81 -0.42
N ALA A 79 -1.96 -2.18 -1.33
CA ALA A 79 -0.56 -1.75 -1.33
C ALA A 79 -0.08 -1.42 -2.74
N TYR A 80 0.89 -0.53 -2.83
CA TYR A 80 1.64 -0.25 -4.04
C TYR A 80 3.10 -0.66 -3.86
N LEU A 81 3.63 -1.44 -4.78
CA LEU A 81 5.05 -1.71 -4.94
C LEU A 81 5.56 -0.92 -6.13
N SER A 82 6.29 0.16 -5.86
CA SER A 82 7.11 0.85 -6.85
C SER A 82 8.47 0.16 -6.91
N VAL A 83 8.85 -0.35 -8.08
CA VAL A 83 10.12 -1.08 -8.22
C VAL A 83 11.29 -0.17 -7.91
N THR A 84 11.25 1.11 -8.36
CA THR A 84 12.27 2.11 -8.07
C THR A 84 11.72 3.25 -7.20
N ARG A 85 12.60 4.17 -6.82
CA ARG A 85 12.22 5.44 -6.15
C ARG A 85 12.15 6.63 -7.11
N GLY A 86 12.34 6.39 -8.42
CA GLY A 86 12.29 7.41 -9.43
C GLY A 86 13.50 8.36 -9.44
N ASP A 87 14.66 7.84 -9.04
CA ASP A 87 15.92 8.61 -8.93
C ASP A 87 16.38 9.18 -10.29
N GLY A 88 16.13 8.45 -11.38
CA GLY A 88 16.50 8.82 -12.74
C GLY A 88 15.46 9.68 -13.48
N GLY A 89 14.36 10.04 -12.82
CA GLY A 89 13.29 10.82 -13.41
C GLY A 89 13.62 12.30 -13.56
N GLN A 90 12.64 13.05 -14.07
CA GLN A 90 12.70 14.51 -14.16
C GLN A 90 12.22 15.16 -12.85
N ASN A 91 12.74 16.35 -12.55
CA ASN A 91 12.21 17.23 -11.51
C ASN A 91 11.74 18.53 -12.17
N LEU A 92 10.43 18.73 -12.23
CA LEU A 92 9.84 19.89 -12.91
C LEU A 92 9.67 21.11 -12.00
N ILE A 93 9.95 20.98 -10.71
CA ILE A 93 9.75 22.05 -9.72
C ILE A 93 11.00 22.38 -8.89
N GLY A 94 12.09 21.63 -9.06
CA GLY A 94 13.32 21.80 -8.30
C GLY A 94 14.56 21.40 -9.10
N THR A 95 15.71 21.45 -8.43
CA THR A 95 17.02 21.17 -9.02
C THR A 95 17.58 19.81 -8.58
N GLU A 96 16.90 19.12 -7.66
CA GLU A 96 17.34 17.85 -7.13
C GLU A 96 17.31 16.78 -8.22
N GLN A 97 18.38 15.98 -8.29
CA GLN A 97 18.57 14.89 -9.23
C GLN A 97 19.14 13.67 -8.49
N GLY A 98 19.05 12.50 -9.12
CA GLY A 98 19.59 11.26 -8.58
C GLY A 98 18.98 10.90 -7.22
N ALA A 99 19.79 10.49 -6.26
CA ALA A 99 19.34 10.03 -4.94
C ALA A 99 18.50 11.09 -4.18
N LEU A 100 18.79 12.40 -4.35
CA LEU A 100 17.99 13.47 -3.75
C LEU A 100 16.57 13.52 -4.35
N LEU A 101 16.45 13.38 -5.66
CA LEU A 101 15.15 13.26 -6.32
C LEU A 101 14.41 12.01 -5.88
N GLY A 102 15.09 10.87 -5.77
CA GLY A 102 14.51 9.63 -5.25
C GLY A 102 13.94 9.81 -3.82
N LEU A 103 14.62 10.58 -2.98
CA LEU A 103 14.12 10.93 -1.64
C LEU A 103 12.86 11.81 -1.73
N VAL A 104 12.86 12.85 -2.58
CA VAL A 104 11.69 13.72 -2.81
C VAL A 104 10.50 12.89 -3.30
N ARG A 105 10.67 12.10 -4.36
CA ARG A 105 9.60 11.27 -4.94
C ARG A 105 9.10 10.18 -3.98
N THR A 106 9.98 9.66 -3.11
CA THR A 106 9.55 8.77 -2.02
C THR A 106 8.59 9.48 -1.07
N GLN A 107 8.87 10.73 -0.66
CA GLN A 107 7.99 11.47 0.24
C GLN A 107 6.68 11.88 -0.44
N GLU A 108 6.71 12.22 -1.72
CA GLU A 108 5.52 12.50 -2.52
C GLU A 108 4.61 11.27 -2.59
N LEU A 109 5.20 10.09 -2.85
CA LEU A 109 4.48 8.82 -2.91
C LEU A 109 3.88 8.43 -1.54
N LEU A 110 4.62 8.62 -0.45
CA LEU A 110 4.10 8.41 0.90
C LEU A 110 2.97 9.40 1.24
N ALA A 111 3.03 10.64 0.74
CA ALA A 111 1.93 11.60 0.88
C ALA A 111 0.69 11.17 0.09
N ALA A 112 0.87 10.64 -1.13
CA ALA A 112 -0.21 10.05 -1.93
C ALA A 112 -0.87 8.89 -1.19
N ARG A 113 -0.10 7.99 -0.58
CA ARG A 113 -0.60 6.83 0.21
C ARG A 113 -1.43 7.26 1.43
N ARG A 114 -1.06 8.35 2.11
CA ARG A 114 -1.89 8.90 3.21
C ARG A 114 -3.27 9.36 2.74
N ILE A 115 -3.41 9.74 1.47
CA ILE A 115 -4.68 10.19 0.90
C ILE A 115 -5.53 9.01 0.42
N ASP A 116 -4.95 8.06 -0.34
CA ASP A 116 -5.69 6.93 -0.90
C ASP A 116 -5.77 5.72 0.04
N GLY A 117 -5.02 5.72 1.14
CA GLY A 117 -5.07 4.72 2.19
C GLY A 117 -4.40 3.39 1.87
N ALA A 118 -3.59 3.32 0.81
CA ALA A 118 -2.79 2.14 0.49
C ALA A 118 -1.44 2.17 1.22
N GLN A 119 -0.82 1.00 1.39
CA GLN A 119 0.55 0.86 1.89
C GLN A 119 1.55 1.06 0.75
N GLN A 120 2.83 1.36 1.11
CA GLN A 120 3.90 1.56 0.14
C GLN A 120 5.07 0.61 0.35
N PHE A 121 5.51 -0.02 -0.75
CA PHE A 121 6.72 -0.83 -0.80
C PHE A 121 7.65 -0.37 -1.92
N PHE A 122 8.93 -0.66 -1.78
CA PHE A 122 9.98 -0.43 -2.77
C PHE A 122 10.90 -1.63 -2.85
N THR A 123 11.62 -1.76 -3.96
CA THR A 123 12.75 -2.68 -4.09
C THR A 123 14.08 -1.90 -3.95
N ARG A 124 15.19 -2.60 -4.12
CA ARG A 124 16.54 -2.00 -4.19
C ARG A 124 16.87 -1.38 -5.54
N ALA A 125 16.03 -1.56 -6.56
CA ALA A 125 16.31 -1.08 -7.91
C ALA A 125 16.39 0.45 -7.93
N ILE A 126 17.39 0.97 -8.65
CA ILE A 126 17.60 2.40 -8.86
C ILE A 126 17.09 2.77 -10.25
N ASP A 127 16.28 3.82 -10.33
CA ASP A 127 15.89 4.40 -11.60
C ASP A 127 17.10 5.10 -12.22
N PHE A 128 17.43 4.74 -13.44
CA PHE A 128 18.57 5.30 -14.20
C PHE A 128 18.12 6.11 -15.42
N GLY A 129 16.84 6.48 -15.47
CA GLY A 129 16.23 7.21 -16.58
C GLY A 129 15.65 6.28 -17.63
N TYR A 130 15.53 6.78 -18.87
CA TYR A 130 14.89 6.03 -19.95
C TYR A 130 15.66 4.77 -20.32
N SER A 131 14.96 3.66 -20.41
CA SER A 131 15.46 2.35 -20.86
C SER A 131 14.69 1.91 -22.11
N LYS A 132 15.41 1.38 -23.11
CA LYS A 132 14.84 0.97 -24.40
C LYS A 132 14.16 -0.40 -24.33
N SER A 133 14.66 -1.28 -23.46
CA SER A 133 14.16 -2.66 -23.37
C SER A 133 14.24 -3.20 -21.93
N PRO A 134 13.47 -4.25 -21.61
CA PRO A 134 13.57 -4.90 -20.32
C PRO A 134 14.93 -5.57 -20.09
N GLU A 135 15.62 -6.02 -21.16
CA GLU A 135 16.96 -6.62 -21.07
C GLU A 135 17.99 -5.60 -20.59
N GLU A 136 17.97 -4.38 -21.17
CA GLU A 136 18.79 -3.26 -20.71
C GLU A 136 18.49 -2.93 -19.23
N THR A 137 17.21 -2.90 -18.86
CA THR A 137 16.79 -2.65 -17.50
C THR A 137 17.34 -3.71 -16.53
N PHE A 138 17.19 -4.99 -16.87
CA PHE A 138 17.67 -6.08 -16.02
C PHE A 138 19.19 -6.15 -15.93
N ALA A 139 19.90 -5.71 -16.96
CA ALA A 139 21.37 -5.61 -16.90
C ALA A 139 21.84 -4.59 -15.85
N VAL A 140 21.06 -3.50 -15.65
CA VAL A 140 21.36 -2.47 -14.64
C VAL A 140 20.83 -2.86 -13.27
N TRP A 141 19.60 -3.36 -13.18
CA TRP A 141 18.95 -3.66 -11.90
C TRP A 141 19.49 -4.92 -11.22
N GLY A 142 20.00 -5.89 -11.98
CA GLY A 142 20.30 -7.24 -11.49
C GLY A 142 19.00 -8.03 -11.26
N ARG A 143 18.50 -8.67 -12.34
CA ARG A 143 17.18 -9.33 -12.39
C ARG A 143 16.85 -10.17 -11.16
N GLU A 144 17.74 -11.12 -10.76
CA GLU A 144 17.48 -12.00 -9.62
C GLU A 144 17.39 -11.27 -8.28
N ALA A 145 18.21 -10.23 -8.10
CA ALA A 145 18.20 -9.45 -6.86
C ALA A 145 16.89 -8.67 -6.69
N VAL A 146 16.40 -8.05 -7.77
CA VAL A 146 15.13 -7.30 -7.75
C VAL A 146 13.93 -8.25 -7.71
N LEU A 147 13.98 -9.39 -8.40
CA LEU A 147 12.96 -10.45 -8.29
C LEU A 147 12.86 -10.95 -6.85
N SER A 148 13.98 -11.16 -6.15
CA SER A 148 14.00 -11.51 -4.73
C SER A 148 13.28 -10.50 -3.87
N ASP A 149 13.45 -9.20 -4.14
CA ASP A 149 12.75 -8.14 -3.40
C ASP A 149 11.23 -8.17 -3.66
N VAL A 150 10.81 -8.37 -4.91
CA VAL A 150 9.38 -8.48 -5.25
C VAL A 150 8.75 -9.70 -4.57
N VAL A 151 9.44 -10.86 -4.60
CA VAL A 151 9.02 -12.08 -3.91
C VAL A 151 8.90 -11.84 -2.38
N TRP A 152 9.89 -11.14 -1.81
CA TRP A 152 9.86 -10.76 -0.40
C TRP A 152 8.60 -9.96 -0.05
N VAL A 153 8.27 -8.94 -0.86
CA VAL A 153 7.08 -8.12 -0.64
C VAL A 153 5.81 -8.97 -0.73
N ILE A 154 5.71 -9.87 -1.72
CA ILE A 154 4.54 -10.76 -1.86
C ILE A 154 4.42 -11.68 -0.63
N ARG A 155 5.51 -12.30 -0.19
CA ARG A 155 5.52 -13.18 0.99
C ARG A 155 5.19 -12.43 2.29
N ARG A 156 5.69 -11.19 2.43
CA ARG A 156 5.45 -10.36 3.62
C ARG A 156 4.05 -9.75 3.66
N PHE A 157 3.57 -9.23 2.54
CA PHE A 157 2.27 -8.57 2.44
C PHE A 157 1.12 -9.56 2.23
N ARG A 158 1.38 -10.73 1.63
CA ARG A 158 0.41 -11.81 1.37
C ARG A 158 -0.82 -11.36 0.57
N PRO A 159 -0.64 -10.79 -0.64
CA PRO A 159 -1.77 -10.33 -1.44
C PRO A 159 -2.62 -11.48 -1.95
N ASP A 160 -3.95 -11.34 -1.86
CA ASP A 160 -4.89 -12.25 -2.53
C ASP A 160 -4.86 -12.02 -4.05
N VAL A 161 -4.72 -10.75 -4.45
CA VAL A 161 -4.67 -10.33 -5.85
C VAL A 161 -3.44 -9.46 -6.09
N ILE A 162 -2.71 -9.76 -7.16
CA ILE A 162 -1.66 -8.87 -7.69
C ILE A 162 -2.21 -8.19 -8.94
N ILE A 163 -1.90 -6.90 -9.09
CA ILE A 163 -2.27 -6.10 -10.25
C ILE A 163 -1.02 -5.45 -10.81
N THR A 164 -0.70 -5.72 -12.07
CA THR A 164 0.40 -5.02 -12.76
C THR A 164 -0.13 -3.87 -13.61
N ARG A 165 0.62 -2.76 -13.63
CA ARG A 165 0.28 -1.58 -14.42
C ARG A 165 0.53 -1.77 -15.89
N PHE A 166 1.64 -2.41 -16.23
CA PHE A 166 2.14 -2.52 -17.59
C PHE A 166 1.98 -3.94 -18.12
N PRO A 167 1.89 -4.12 -19.45
CA PRO A 167 1.97 -5.43 -20.06
C PRO A 167 3.42 -5.88 -20.17
N THR A 168 3.64 -7.19 -20.32
CA THR A 168 4.96 -7.78 -20.54
C THR A 168 5.47 -7.66 -21.98
N THR A 169 4.67 -7.12 -22.88
CA THR A 169 4.83 -7.12 -24.35
C THR A 169 5.40 -5.80 -24.91
N GLY A 170 5.78 -4.85 -24.03
CA GLY A 170 6.52 -3.64 -24.41
C GLY A 170 5.66 -2.40 -24.71
N GLU A 171 4.33 -2.50 -24.78
CA GLU A 171 3.45 -1.35 -25.04
C GLU A 171 3.42 -0.32 -23.91
N GLY A 172 4.10 -0.58 -22.81
CA GLY A 172 4.34 0.38 -21.73
C GLY A 172 5.26 1.54 -22.12
N GLY A 173 5.92 1.46 -23.29
CA GLY A 173 6.73 2.50 -23.90
C GLY A 173 8.08 2.76 -23.23
N HIS A 174 8.48 1.94 -22.26
CA HIS A 174 9.71 2.09 -21.47
C HIS A 174 10.18 0.71 -20.97
N GLY A 175 11.50 0.45 -21.04
CA GLY A 175 12.05 -0.85 -20.61
C GLY A 175 11.79 -1.16 -19.15
N GLN A 176 11.89 -0.18 -18.24
CA GLN A 176 11.59 -0.36 -16.82
C GLN A 176 10.11 -0.71 -16.58
N HIS A 177 9.17 -0.13 -17.35
CA HIS A 177 7.75 -0.48 -17.28
C HIS A 177 7.52 -1.96 -17.62
N THR A 178 8.08 -2.40 -18.75
CA THR A 178 7.98 -3.81 -19.17
C THR A 178 8.66 -4.75 -18.17
N ALA A 179 9.85 -4.37 -17.67
CA ALA A 179 10.59 -5.14 -16.66
C ALA A 179 9.78 -5.30 -15.36
N SER A 180 9.10 -4.26 -14.89
CA SER A 180 8.25 -4.35 -13.70
C SER A 180 7.10 -5.35 -13.86
N ALA A 181 6.51 -5.41 -15.05
CA ALA A 181 5.46 -6.37 -15.35
C ALA A 181 6.00 -7.82 -15.43
N ILE A 182 7.17 -8.02 -16.06
CA ILE A 182 7.84 -9.33 -16.11
C ILE A 182 8.16 -9.80 -14.69
N LEU A 183 8.71 -8.93 -13.83
CA LEU A 183 8.99 -9.26 -12.43
C LEU A 183 7.72 -9.66 -11.67
N ALA A 184 6.61 -8.97 -11.89
CA ALA A 184 5.33 -9.31 -11.25
C ALA A 184 4.83 -10.70 -11.66
N VAL A 185 4.98 -11.07 -12.93
CA VAL A 185 4.61 -12.41 -13.46
C VAL A 185 5.50 -13.50 -12.87
N GLU A 186 6.82 -13.29 -12.87
CA GLU A 186 7.76 -14.26 -12.30
C GLU A 186 7.59 -14.42 -10.79
N ALA A 187 7.40 -13.31 -10.08
CA ALA A 187 7.24 -13.31 -8.64
C ALA A 187 5.91 -13.95 -8.20
N PHE A 188 4.87 -13.91 -9.03
CA PHE A 188 3.59 -14.57 -8.76
C PHE A 188 3.75 -16.07 -8.52
N GLU A 189 4.56 -16.75 -9.34
CA GLU A 189 4.87 -18.18 -9.17
C GLU A 189 5.96 -18.39 -8.11
N ALA A 190 7.02 -17.60 -8.16
CA ALA A 190 8.19 -17.76 -7.28
C ALA A 190 7.87 -17.57 -5.80
N ALA A 191 6.88 -16.73 -5.46
CA ALA A 191 6.53 -16.48 -4.06
C ALA A 191 5.89 -17.71 -3.38
N GLY A 192 5.24 -18.58 -4.15
CA GLY A 192 4.67 -19.85 -3.67
C GLY A 192 5.67 -21.00 -3.63
N ASP A 193 6.83 -20.88 -4.27
CA ASP A 193 7.83 -21.94 -4.36
C ASP A 193 8.88 -21.82 -3.24
N PRO A 194 8.97 -22.81 -2.31
CA PRO A 194 9.96 -22.78 -1.24
C PRO A 194 11.41 -22.92 -1.73
N ALA A 195 11.65 -23.43 -2.95
CA ALA A 195 12.97 -23.53 -3.54
C ALA A 195 13.49 -22.19 -4.08
N ARG A 196 12.59 -21.22 -4.32
CA ARG A 196 12.95 -19.86 -4.74
C ARG A 196 13.21 -19.00 -3.50
N PHE A 197 14.41 -18.43 -3.42
CA PHE A 197 14.84 -17.56 -2.31
C PHE A 197 14.60 -18.18 -0.91
N PRO A 198 15.16 -19.40 -0.66
CA PRO A 198 14.92 -20.13 0.59
C PRO A 198 15.41 -19.39 1.84
N GLU A 199 16.38 -18.48 1.70
CA GLU A 199 16.88 -17.63 2.78
C GLU A 199 15.81 -16.70 3.38
N GLN A 200 14.78 -16.35 2.60
CA GLN A 200 13.65 -15.53 3.05
C GLN A 200 12.74 -16.28 4.03
N LEU A 201 12.70 -17.63 3.92
CA LEU A 201 11.81 -18.47 4.74
C LEU A 201 12.20 -18.51 6.22
N LYS A 202 13.33 -17.89 6.60
CA LYS A 202 13.68 -17.62 8.00
C LYS A 202 12.81 -16.54 8.65
N TYR A 203 12.13 -15.71 7.83
CA TYR A 203 11.43 -14.52 8.28
C TYR A 203 9.98 -14.45 7.79
N VAL A 204 9.69 -15.07 6.65
CA VAL A 204 8.36 -15.08 6.01
C VAL A 204 8.07 -16.47 5.48
N GLU A 205 6.80 -16.79 5.29
CA GLU A 205 6.36 -18.03 4.67
C GLU A 205 6.14 -17.85 3.17
N THR A 206 6.08 -18.96 2.43
CA THR A 206 5.63 -18.94 1.04
C THR A 206 4.21 -18.42 0.96
N TRP A 207 3.90 -17.70 -0.13
CA TRP A 207 2.56 -17.19 -0.38
C TRP A 207 2.20 -17.35 -1.84
N LYS A 208 1.02 -17.91 -2.12
CA LYS A 208 0.47 -18.04 -3.48
C LYS A 208 -0.75 -17.14 -3.63
N PRO A 209 -0.64 -16.00 -4.33
CA PRO A 209 -1.80 -15.16 -4.64
C PRO A 209 -2.84 -15.93 -5.46
N LYS A 210 -4.12 -15.56 -5.35
CA LYS A 210 -5.20 -16.19 -6.10
C LYS A 210 -5.09 -15.89 -7.60
N ARG A 211 -4.70 -14.66 -7.96
CA ARG A 211 -4.57 -14.20 -9.36
C ARG A 211 -3.62 -13.05 -9.54
N LEU A 212 -3.12 -12.94 -10.75
CA LEU A 212 -2.40 -11.78 -11.28
C LEU A 212 -3.22 -11.18 -12.42
N MET A 213 -3.45 -9.87 -12.35
CA MET A 213 -4.22 -9.14 -13.35
C MET A 213 -3.42 -7.97 -13.92
N TRP A 214 -3.64 -7.68 -15.20
CA TRP A 214 -3.15 -6.47 -15.83
C TRP A 214 -4.23 -5.39 -15.83
N ASN A 215 -3.91 -4.20 -15.33
CA ASN A 215 -4.77 -3.03 -15.41
C ASN A 215 -4.48 -2.26 -16.70
N GLY A 216 -5.20 -2.60 -17.76
CA GLY A 216 -5.03 -2.01 -19.08
C GLY A 216 -5.35 -0.51 -19.13
N PHE A 217 -4.69 0.19 -20.07
CA PHE A 217 -5.05 1.56 -20.42
C PHE A 217 -6.21 1.53 -21.43
N SER A 218 -7.34 2.11 -21.08
CA SER A 218 -8.33 2.48 -22.09
C SER A 218 -7.89 3.79 -22.75
N ARG A 219 -6.95 3.75 -23.69
CA ARG A 219 -6.80 4.86 -24.64
C ARG A 219 -7.96 4.77 -25.62
N GLY A 220 -8.86 5.76 -25.58
CA GLY A 220 -10.04 5.81 -26.40
C GLY A 220 -9.77 5.45 -27.86
N GLY A 221 -10.48 4.44 -28.38
CA GLY A 221 -10.48 4.03 -29.77
C GLY A 221 -9.52 2.88 -30.11
N GLY A 222 -10.01 1.65 -30.09
CA GLY A 222 -9.52 0.57 -30.96
C GLY A 222 -8.24 -0.16 -30.55
N GLY A 223 -8.01 -0.36 -29.27
CA GLY A 223 -7.00 -1.31 -28.80
C GLY A 223 -7.41 -2.75 -29.12
N ALA A 224 -6.43 -3.56 -29.53
CA ALA A 224 -6.57 -4.95 -29.92
C ALA A 224 -7.60 -5.71 -29.07
N GLN A 225 -8.43 -6.49 -29.75
CA GLN A 225 -9.46 -7.34 -29.16
C GLN A 225 -8.77 -8.39 -28.27
N ALA A 226 -8.44 -7.98 -27.03
CA ALA A 226 -7.89 -8.88 -26.03
C ALA A 226 -8.90 -10.02 -25.82
N ASN A 227 -8.39 -11.22 -25.75
CA ASN A 227 -9.17 -12.43 -25.47
C ASN A 227 -10.09 -12.13 -24.27
N ARG A 228 -11.41 -12.08 -24.47
CA ARG A 228 -12.40 -11.57 -23.51
C ARG A 228 -12.59 -12.48 -22.27
N SER A 229 -11.99 -13.67 -22.26
CA SER A 229 -12.05 -14.55 -21.11
C SER A 229 -11.13 -14.00 -20.00
N GLY A 230 -11.68 -13.82 -18.79
CA GLY A 230 -10.93 -13.29 -17.64
C GLY A 230 -10.75 -11.76 -17.64
N LEU A 231 -11.53 -11.03 -18.46
CA LEU A 231 -11.62 -9.57 -18.45
C LEU A 231 -12.77 -9.14 -17.52
N ILE A 232 -12.48 -8.32 -16.55
CA ILE A 232 -13.48 -7.66 -15.72
C ILE A 232 -13.39 -6.16 -15.86
N SER A 233 -14.52 -5.47 -15.64
CA SER A 233 -14.60 -4.02 -15.59
C SER A 233 -15.10 -3.60 -14.21
N VAL A 234 -14.34 -2.73 -13.56
CA VAL A 234 -14.65 -2.22 -12.21
C VAL A 234 -14.91 -0.72 -12.32
N ASP A 235 -16.05 -0.26 -11.82
CA ASP A 235 -16.33 1.17 -11.71
C ASP A 235 -15.70 1.72 -10.43
N VAL A 236 -14.63 2.48 -10.59
CA VAL A 236 -13.90 3.11 -9.48
C VAL A 236 -14.40 4.53 -9.17
N GLY A 237 -15.51 4.96 -9.79
CA GLY A 237 -16.09 6.29 -9.62
C GLY A 237 -17.12 6.39 -8.48
N ALA A 238 -17.30 5.34 -7.68
CA ALA A 238 -18.27 5.31 -6.59
C ALA A 238 -18.08 6.48 -5.62
N TYR A 239 -19.21 6.98 -5.09
CA TYR A 239 -19.26 8.09 -4.12
C TYR A 239 -19.36 7.54 -2.70
N ASN A 240 -18.47 7.96 -1.83
CA ASN A 240 -18.50 7.63 -0.41
C ASN A 240 -19.21 8.71 0.38
N SER A 241 -20.44 8.41 0.82
CA SER A 241 -21.29 9.36 1.55
C SER A 241 -20.73 9.76 2.92
N LEU A 242 -19.92 8.91 3.56
CA LEU A 242 -19.28 9.24 4.84
C LEU A 242 -18.17 10.29 4.65
N LEU A 243 -17.40 10.18 3.58
CA LEU A 243 -16.31 11.11 3.27
C LEU A 243 -16.78 12.33 2.47
N GLY A 244 -18.00 12.31 1.90
CA GLY A 244 -18.52 13.37 1.04
C GLY A 244 -17.77 13.50 -0.29
N LYS A 245 -17.04 12.45 -0.73
CA LYS A 245 -16.19 12.42 -1.92
C LYS A 245 -16.35 11.12 -2.71
N SER A 246 -16.17 11.19 -4.01
CA SER A 246 -15.97 10.01 -4.84
C SER A 246 -14.51 9.52 -4.76
N TYR A 247 -14.27 8.25 -5.10
CA TYR A 247 -12.89 7.72 -5.11
C TYR A 247 -12.04 8.34 -6.22
N THR A 248 -12.65 8.88 -7.27
CA THR A 248 -11.95 9.66 -8.30
C THR A 248 -11.52 11.05 -7.80
N GLU A 249 -12.27 11.70 -6.90
CA GLU A 249 -11.84 12.94 -6.22
C GLU A 249 -10.68 12.65 -5.25
N ILE A 250 -10.76 11.59 -4.46
CA ILE A 250 -9.67 11.14 -3.58
C ILE A 250 -8.41 10.82 -4.40
N ALA A 251 -8.57 10.13 -5.51
CA ALA A 251 -7.49 9.78 -6.42
C ALA A 251 -6.82 11.00 -7.06
N ALA A 252 -7.59 12.03 -7.42
CA ALA A 252 -7.04 13.27 -7.97
C ALA A 252 -6.14 13.98 -6.93
N ASN A 253 -6.56 14.00 -5.66
CA ASN A 253 -5.76 14.55 -4.56
C ASN A 253 -4.50 13.70 -4.31
N SER A 254 -4.60 12.38 -4.34
CA SER A 254 -3.44 11.47 -4.24
C SER A 254 -2.45 11.71 -5.39
N ARG A 255 -2.94 11.73 -6.63
CA ARG A 255 -2.13 11.99 -7.83
C ARG A 255 -1.41 13.34 -7.77
N SER A 256 -2.06 14.35 -7.22
CA SER A 256 -1.51 15.71 -7.09
C SER A 256 -0.35 15.83 -6.09
N MET A 257 -0.03 14.75 -5.35
CA MET A 257 1.14 14.72 -4.47
C MET A 257 2.45 14.54 -5.24
N HIS A 258 2.43 14.02 -6.47
CA HIS A 258 3.60 13.87 -7.33
C HIS A 258 4.01 15.21 -7.98
N LYS A 259 4.34 16.19 -7.15
CA LYS A 259 4.59 17.58 -7.56
C LYS A 259 5.85 17.71 -8.41
N SER A 260 6.90 16.97 -8.06
CA SER A 260 8.15 16.95 -8.83
C SER A 260 7.95 16.48 -10.28
N GLN A 261 6.86 15.74 -10.53
CA GLN A 261 6.46 15.26 -11.85
C GLN A 261 5.44 16.20 -12.54
N GLY A 262 5.17 17.38 -11.98
CA GLY A 262 4.27 18.38 -12.54
C GLY A 262 2.78 18.01 -12.45
N PHE A 263 2.42 17.03 -11.61
CA PHE A 263 1.02 16.64 -11.50
C PHE A 263 0.19 17.61 -10.68
N GLY A 264 -0.96 17.99 -11.25
CA GLY A 264 -2.10 18.58 -10.61
C GLY A 264 -3.32 18.01 -11.31
N SER A 265 -4.03 17.10 -10.66
CA SER A 265 -5.19 16.42 -11.25
C SER A 265 -6.48 17.08 -10.83
N ALA A 266 -7.33 17.40 -11.82
CA ALA A 266 -8.67 17.92 -11.53
C ALA A 266 -9.55 16.82 -10.92
N GLU A 267 -10.26 17.18 -9.86
CA GLU A 267 -11.28 16.31 -9.28
C GLU A 267 -12.42 16.06 -10.28
N ARG A 268 -12.87 14.81 -10.35
CA ARG A 268 -13.96 14.39 -11.21
C ARG A 268 -14.93 13.51 -10.44
N ARG A 269 -16.20 13.56 -10.81
CA ARG A 269 -17.27 12.69 -10.28
C ARG A 269 -17.91 11.91 -11.42
N GLY A 270 -18.56 10.82 -11.07
CA GLY A 270 -19.26 9.95 -12.00
C GLY A 270 -18.52 8.63 -12.25
N SER A 271 -19.12 7.79 -13.07
CA SER A 271 -18.60 6.47 -13.42
C SER A 271 -17.20 6.57 -14.04
N ALA A 272 -16.28 5.72 -13.58
CA ALA A 272 -14.90 5.62 -14.07
C ALA A 272 -14.51 4.14 -14.20
N LEU A 273 -14.72 3.58 -15.38
CA LEU A 273 -14.48 2.16 -15.63
C LEU A 273 -12.98 1.87 -15.74
N ASN A 274 -12.52 0.90 -14.97
CA ASN A 274 -11.21 0.32 -15.03
C ASN A 274 -11.29 -1.12 -15.51
N THR A 275 -10.48 -1.47 -16.50
CA THR A 275 -10.44 -2.81 -17.08
C THR A 275 -9.27 -3.58 -16.49
N LEU A 276 -9.52 -4.81 -16.06
CA LEU A 276 -8.54 -5.72 -15.50
C LEU A 276 -8.63 -7.06 -16.24
N GLN A 277 -7.50 -7.53 -16.77
CA GLN A 277 -7.39 -8.79 -17.49
C GLN A 277 -6.56 -9.78 -16.68
N THR A 278 -7.07 -11.01 -16.51
CA THR A 278 -6.31 -12.08 -15.87
C THR A 278 -5.11 -12.48 -16.72
N ILE A 279 -3.93 -12.50 -16.10
CA ILE A 279 -2.67 -12.96 -16.69
C ILE A 279 -2.29 -14.32 -16.17
N ALA A 280 -2.46 -14.56 -14.86
CA ALA A 280 -2.14 -15.84 -14.22
C ALA A 280 -3.09 -16.11 -13.04
N GLY A 281 -3.16 -17.36 -12.61
CA GLY A 281 -4.05 -17.83 -11.55
C GLY A 281 -5.50 -17.97 -12.00
N ASP A 282 -6.43 -17.96 -11.05
CA ASP A 282 -7.85 -18.22 -11.30
C ASP A 282 -8.52 -16.97 -11.89
N ALA A 283 -9.15 -17.10 -13.04
CA ALA A 283 -9.96 -16.02 -13.62
C ALA A 283 -11.18 -15.72 -12.72
N PRO A 284 -11.45 -14.44 -12.41
CA PRO A 284 -12.65 -14.05 -11.68
C PRO A 284 -13.89 -14.15 -12.59
N GLY A 285 -15.07 -14.30 -11.99
CA GLY A 285 -16.35 -14.17 -12.70
C GLY A 285 -16.71 -12.71 -12.95
N ALA A 286 -17.11 -12.01 -11.91
CA ALA A 286 -17.54 -10.62 -11.98
C ALA A 286 -16.77 -9.70 -11.01
N ASP A 287 -16.28 -10.24 -9.91
CA ASP A 287 -15.62 -9.51 -8.84
C ASP A 287 -14.13 -9.85 -8.75
N LEU A 288 -13.30 -8.83 -8.53
CA LEU A 288 -11.85 -8.98 -8.39
C LEU A 288 -11.44 -10.01 -7.33
N PHE A 289 -12.26 -10.18 -6.29
CA PHE A 289 -12.01 -11.10 -5.17
C PHE A 289 -12.85 -12.39 -5.23
N ASP A 290 -13.45 -12.72 -6.39
CA ASP A 290 -14.18 -13.98 -6.53
C ASP A 290 -13.32 -15.18 -6.10
N GLY A 291 -13.91 -16.04 -5.24
CA GLY A 291 -13.24 -17.20 -4.67
C GLY A 291 -12.24 -16.89 -3.54
N VAL A 292 -12.21 -15.65 -3.03
CA VAL A 292 -11.47 -15.26 -1.82
C VAL A 292 -12.48 -15.01 -0.68
N ASP A 293 -12.31 -15.69 0.46
CA ASP A 293 -13.11 -15.38 1.65
C ASP A 293 -12.55 -14.09 2.29
N LEU A 294 -13.32 -13.02 2.23
CA LEU A 294 -12.98 -11.71 2.79
C LEU A 294 -13.41 -11.55 4.25
N SER A 295 -13.96 -12.58 4.88
CA SER A 295 -14.46 -12.52 6.25
C SER A 295 -13.50 -13.14 7.26
N TRP A 296 -13.77 -12.94 8.54
CA TRP A 296 -13.02 -13.57 9.64
C TRP A 296 -13.06 -15.11 9.65
N ARG A 297 -13.89 -15.75 8.83
CA ARG A 297 -13.90 -17.23 8.67
C ARG A 297 -12.61 -17.76 8.03
N ARG A 298 -11.86 -16.89 7.31
CA ARG A 298 -10.55 -17.28 6.77
C ARG A 298 -9.45 -17.47 7.84
N VAL A 299 -9.71 -17.00 9.06
CA VAL A 299 -8.84 -17.21 10.22
C VAL A 299 -9.43 -18.33 11.09
N PRO A 300 -8.73 -19.43 11.35
CA PRO A 300 -9.22 -20.48 12.20
C PRO A 300 -9.64 -19.94 13.57
N GLY A 301 -10.93 -20.10 13.95
CA GLY A 301 -11.53 -19.56 15.16
C GLY A 301 -11.90 -18.06 15.12
N GLY A 302 -11.71 -17.39 13.99
CA GLY A 302 -11.94 -15.94 13.85
C GLY A 302 -13.40 -15.49 13.81
N GLU A 303 -14.36 -16.41 13.61
CA GLU A 303 -15.79 -16.04 13.51
C GLU A 303 -16.32 -15.25 14.71
N ALA A 304 -15.83 -15.55 15.93
CA ALA A 304 -16.23 -14.84 17.13
C ALA A 304 -15.75 -13.38 17.11
N VAL A 305 -14.54 -13.13 16.61
CA VAL A 305 -13.99 -11.80 16.40
C VAL A 305 -14.83 -11.02 15.39
N GLY A 306 -15.13 -11.64 14.22
CA GLY A 306 -15.94 -11.03 13.18
C GLY A 306 -17.30 -10.55 13.71
N LYS A 307 -18.03 -11.41 14.43
CA LYS A 307 -19.34 -11.05 15.02
C LYS A 307 -19.26 -9.83 15.95
N ILE A 308 -18.20 -9.75 16.78
CA ILE A 308 -18.02 -8.62 17.70
C ILE A 308 -17.71 -7.33 16.93
N LEU A 309 -16.87 -7.42 15.89
CA LEU A 309 -16.51 -6.25 15.06
C LEU A 309 -17.70 -5.78 14.20
N GLU A 310 -18.52 -6.70 13.68
CA GLU A 310 -19.78 -6.37 13.01
C GLU A 310 -20.76 -5.65 13.96
N GLU A 311 -20.84 -6.11 15.22
CA GLU A 311 -21.63 -5.42 16.26
C GLU A 311 -21.09 -4.02 16.53
N ALA A 312 -19.77 -3.86 16.68
CA ALA A 312 -19.13 -2.56 16.90
C ALA A 312 -19.37 -1.60 15.72
N GLU A 313 -19.28 -2.09 14.50
CA GLU A 313 -19.61 -1.31 13.30
C GLU A 313 -21.08 -0.87 13.29
N ARG A 314 -21.99 -1.79 13.53
CA ARG A 314 -23.44 -1.54 13.48
C ARG A 314 -23.90 -0.54 14.55
N THR A 315 -23.35 -0.64 15.76
CA THR A 315 -23.73 0.16 16.93
C THR A 315 -22.89 1.43 17.10
N TYR A 316 -21.97 1.73 16.18
CA TYR A 316 -21.15 2.94 16.25
C TYR A 316 -21.99 4.21 16.17
N GLU A 317 -21.84 5.05 17.17
CA GLU A 317 -22.49 6.37 17.29
C GLU A 317 -21.43 7.48 17.12
N PRO A 318 -21.52 8.30 16.06
CA PRO A 318 -20.57 9.40 15.82
C PRO A 318 -20.46 10.42 16.95
N GLU A 319 -21.56 10.65 17.67
CA GLU A 319 -21.63 11.60 18.78
C GLU A 319 -21.10 11.00 20.10
N ASN A 320 -20.97 9.67 20.17
CA ASN A 320 -20.48 8.93 21.34
C ASN A 320 -19.55 7.78 20.92
N PRO A 321 -18.41 8.07 20.27
CA PRO A 321 -17.52 7.03 19.71
C PRO A 321 -16.94 6.10 20.78
N GLN A 322 -16.77 6.56 22.01
CA GLN A 322 -16.27 5.76 23.13
C GLN A 322 -17.20 4.60 23.52
N ALA A 323 -18.48 4.64 23.17
CA ALA A 323 -19.42 3.53 23.37
C ALA A 323 -18.98 2.24 22.67
N SER A 324 -18.16 2.35 21.60
CA SER A 324 -17.59 1.19 20.90
C SER A 324 -16.42 0.50 21.63
N LEU A 325 -15.78 1.16 22.60
CA LEU A 325 -14.58 0.64 23.28
C LEU A 325 -14.79 -0.73 23.94
N PRO A 326 -15.90 -1.01 24.67
CA PRO A 326 -16.11 -2.34 25.28
C PRO A 326 -16.11 -3.48 24.24
N LEU A 327 -16.72 -3.23 23.06
CA LEU A 327 -16.74 -4.21 21.96
C LEU A 327 -15.35 -4.40 21.36
N LEU A 328 -14.60 -3.32 21.11
CA LEU A 328 -13.25 -3.40 20.59
C LEU A 328 -12.29 -4.12 21.56
N ILE A 329 -12.41 -3.85 22.86
CA ILE A 329 -11.63 -4.59 23.89
C ILE A 329 -11.99 -6.06 23.89
N ARG A 330 -13.29 -6.39 23.75
CA ARG A 330 -13.74 -7.80 23.65
C ARG A 330 -13.20 -8.45 22.40
N ALA A 331 -13.27 -7.79 21.23
CA ALA A 331 -12.71 -8.28 19.98
C ALA A 331 -11.20 -8.55 20.09
N HIS A 332 -10.44 -7.60 20.65
CA HIS A 332 -9.01 -7.76 20.88
C HIS A 332 -8.68 -8.97 21.79
N ARG A 333 -9.46 -9.18 22.86
CA ARG A 333 -9.30 -10.35 23.74
C ARG A 333 -9.61 -11.67 23.03
N GLU A 334 -10.62 -11.71 22.18
CA GLU A 334 -10.91 -12.90 21.36
C GLU A 334 -9.82 -13.13 20.31
N MET A 335 -9.34 -12.06 19.68
CA MET A 335 -8.25 -12.11 18.70
C MET A 335 -6.95 -12.66 19.31
N SER A 336 -6.64 -12.31 20.57
CA SER A 336 -5.46 -12.83 21.29
C SER A 336 -5.47 -14.34 21.54
N LYS A 337 -6.60 -15.03 21.28
CA LYS A 337 -6.72 -16.50 21.39
C LYS A 337 -6.48 -17.20 20.05
N LEU A 338 -6.41 -16.44 18.96
CA LEU A 338 -6.20 -16.97 17.62
C LEU A 338 -4.70 -17.27 17.39
N PRO A 339 -4.37 -18.08 16.35
CA PRO A 339 -2.98 -18.37 16.01
C PRO A 339 -2.17 -17.07 15.76
N ALA A 340 -1.15 -16.83 16.58
CA ALA A 340 -0.35 -15.60 16.51
C ALA A 340 0.51 -15.48 15.26
N ASP A 341 0.71 -16.58 14.53
CA ASP A 341 1.41 -16.67 13.24
C ASP A 341 0.50 -16.33 12.03
N ASN A 342 -0.80 -16.12 12.28
CA ASN A 342 -1.72 -15.72 11.22
C ASN A 342 -1.59 -14.22 10.91
N SER A 343 -1.30 -13.88 9.66
CA SER A 343 -1.04 -12.50 9.21
C SER A 343 -2.21 -11.51 9.40
N TRP A 344 -3.40 -12.00 9.71
CA TRP A 344 -4.56 -11.16 10.02
C TRP A 344 -4.74 -10.92 11.52
N VAL A 345 -3.91 -11.58 12.35
CA VAL A 345 -3.93 -11.49 13.82
C VAL A 345 -2.77 -10.62 14.34
N GLU A 346 -1.65 -10.55 13.59
CA GLU A 346 -0.55 -9.60 13.84
C GLU A 346 -1.04 -8.14 13.76
#